data_598bfeaa276478c7bc2f0f8eef7a2faa
#
_entry.id   598bfeaa276478c7bc2f0f8eef7a2faa
#
_cell.length_a   1.000
_cell.length_b   1.000
_cell.length_c   1.000
_cell.angle_alpha   90.00
_cell.angle_beta   90.00
_cell.angle_gamma   90.00
#
_symmetry.space_group_name_H-M   'P 1'
#
loop_
_entity.id
_entity.type
_entity.pdbx_description
1 polymer ?
#
loop_
_entity_poly.entity_id
_entity_poly.type
_entity_poly.pdbx_seq_one_letter_code
_entity_poly.pdbx_strand_id
1 'polypeptide(L)'
;MLRDINKNQHLRPPSAALIFDDGKILWGYGIGAVNAVVAELCFNTSQTGYQETLTDPSYAKQIITFTFPHIGITGTNSEDLESDKIFAEGCIINQPIGNYSNWRAEKKLDVFLSNQNTPGISGIDTRYLTRRLSENGAEKVALINFGDNKHDFQNLQKNLAEWGGLENLDLASLVSTKKKFTWKKGLWRKSNKQNHYKNFPIVCLDFGIKYNILRNLNELNFETTILPSSSSIKEILDNKPKGIFLSNGPGDPDATIKVILPTIKELINLKIPIFGICLGHQIISLALGAKTK
;
A
#
# COMPACT_ATOMS: atom_id res chain seq x y z
N MET A 1 -37.81 29.83 20.60
CA MET A 1 -38.50 29.22 19.45
C MET A 1 -37.48 28.48 18.59
N LEU A 2 -37.00 27.37 19.09
CA LEU A 2 -36.11 26.43 18.37
C LEU A 2 -37.01 25.39 17.73
N ARG A 3 -37.34 25.61 16.45
CA ARG A 3 -38.18 24.68 15.69
C ARG A 3 -37.37 23.45 15.31
N ASP A 4 -37.96 22.31 15.60
CA ASP A 4 -37.75 20.97 15.12
C ASP A 4 -36.98 20.86 13.78
N ILE A 5 -35.68 20.67 13.83
CA ILE A 5 -34.85 20.32 12.66
C ILE A 5 -34.65 18.79 12.55
N ASN A 6 -35.36 18.01 13.37
CA ASN A 6 -35.16 16.56 13.46
C ASN A 6 -36.39 15.72 13.20
N LYS A 7 -37.05 15.90 12.05
CA LYS A 7 -38.00 14.88 11.55
C LYS A 7 -37.93 14.82 10.04
N ASN A 8 -37.24 13.75 9.54
CA ASN A 8 -37.20 13.22 8.17
C ASN A 8 -35.82 13.14 7.50
N GLN A 9 -34.77 12.91 8.24
CA GLN A 9 -33.68 12.11 7.66
C GLN A 9 -33.94 10.66 8.08
N HIS A 10 -34.56 9.88 7.19
CA HIS A 10 -34.47 8.42 7.26
C HIS A 10 -32.99 8.09 7.15
N LEU A 11 -32.31 7.89 8.27
CA LEU A 11 -30.93 7.44 8.33
C LEU A 11 -30.89 6.11 7.57
N ARG A 12 -30.23 6.11 6.42
CA ARG A 12 -29.99 4.89 5.69
C ARG A 12 -29.34 3.89 6.66
N PRO A 13 -29.78 2.63 6.73
CA PRO A 13 -29.16 1.66 7.62
C PRO A 13 -27.69 1.48 7.23
N PRO A 14 -26.81 1.17 8.20
CA PRO A 14 -25.42 0.86 7.91
C PRO A 14 -25.31 -0.24 6.86
N SER A 15 -24.35 -0.13 5.94
CA SER A 15 -24.08 -1.11 4.91
C SER A 15 -22.65 -1.66 4.98
N ALA A 16 -21.91 -1.30 6.03
CA ALA A 16 -20.57 -1.81 6.30
C ALA A 16 -20.26 -1.88 7.79
N ALA A 17 -19.32 -2.70 8.18
CA ALA A 17 -18.83 -2.83 9.55
C ALA A 17 -17.33 -3.03 9.60
N LEU A 18 -16.68 -2.45 10.62
CA LEU A 18 -15.33 -2.74 11.04
C LEU A 18 -15.39 -3.50 12.36
N ILE A 19 -14.83 -4.71 12.39
CA ILE A 19 -14.90 -5.65 13.51
C ILE A 19 -13.50 -5.83 14.07
N PHE A 20 -13.34 -5.60 15.37
CA PHE A 20 -12.08 -5.81 16.10
C PHE A 20 -12.05 -7.20 16.74
N ASP A 21 -10.84 -7.68 17.05
CA ASP A 21 -10.62 -8.96 17.71
C ASP A 21 -11.19 -9.01 19.15
N ASP A 22 -11.30 -7.86 19.80
CA ASP A 22 -11.94 -7.70 21.12
C ASP A 22 -13.49 -7.76 21.06
N GLY A 23 -14.06 -7.99 19.87
CA GLY A 23 -15.51 -8.08 19.62
C GLY A 23 -16.18 -6.71 19.40
N LYS A 24 -15.46 -5.59 19.47
CA LYS A 24 -16.01 -4.28 19.18
C LYS A 24 -16.36 -4.15 17.70
N ILE A 25 -17.51 -3.56 17.39
CA ILE A 25 -17.96 -3.32 16.02
C ILE A 25 -18.23 -1.82 15.83
N LEU A 26 -17.68 -1.24 14.76
CA LEU A 26 -18.01 0.09 14.30
C LEU A 26 -18.82 -0.03 13.01
N TRP A 27 -20.01 0.55 13.02
CA TRP A 27 -20.94 0.55 11.90
C TRP A 27 -20.76 1.81 11.04
N GLY A 28 -20.84 1.65 9.73
CA GLY A 28 -20.72 2.76 8.77
C GLY A 28 -21.35 2.43 7.43
N TYR A 29 -20.95 3.16 6.41
CA TYR A 29 -21.50 3.03 5.07
C TYR A 29 -20.44 2.47 4.14
N GLY A 30 -20.79 1.42 3.40
CA GLY A 30 -19.90 0.77 2.45
C GLY A 30 -19.53 1.68 1.28
N ILE A 31 -18.29 1.61 0.90
CA ILE A 31 -17.71 2.20 -0.31
C ILE A 31 -16.88 1.14 -1.02
N GLY A 32 -16.67 1.30 -2.32
CA GLY A 32 -15.92 0.32 -3.12
C GLY A 32 -16.67 -1.01 -3.29
N ALA A 33 -15.94 -2.10 -3.30
CA ALA A 33 -16.49 -3.42 -3.58
C ALA A 33 -17.32 -3.96 -2.41
N VAL A 34 -18.41 -4.67 -2.74
CA VAL A 34 -19.15 -5.50 -1.78
C VAL A 34 -18.32 -6.76 -1.52
N ASN A 35 -17.53 -6.72 -0.46
CA ASN A 35 -16.55 -7.75 -0.11
C ASN A 35 -16.21 -7.66 1.37
N ALA A 36 -15.53 -8.71 1.89
CA ALA A 36 -15.02 -8.77 3.25
C ALA A 36 -13.55 -9.18 3.26
N VAL A 37 -12.75 -8.55 4.13
CA VAL A 37 -11.31 -8.80 4.27
C VAL A 37 -10.91 -8.81 5.73
N VAL A 38 -9.85 -9.56 6.05
CA VAL A 38 -9.18 -9.55 7.35
C VAL A 38 -7.75 -9.09 7.13
N ALA A 39 -7.32 -8.08 7.88
CA ALA A 39 -5.99 -7.49 7.73
C ALA A 39 -5.58 -6.69 8.98
N GLU A 40 -4.35 -6.24 9.00
CA GLU A 40 -3.84 -5.32 10.02
C GLU A 40 -4.37 -3.90 9.77
N LEU A 41 -4.81 -3.24 10.83
CA LEU A 41 -5.27 -1.86 10.78
C LEU A 41 -4.10 -0.90 10.94
N CYS A 42 -3.92 -0.01 9.98
CA CYS A 42 -2.97 1.09 10.07
C CYS A 42 -3.64 2.45 9.80
N PHE A 43 -2.92 3.55 9.97
CA PHE A 43 -3.43 4.87 9.63
C PHE A 43 -2.42 5.68 8.83
N ASN A 44 -2.95 6.59 8.02
CA ASN A 44 -2.17 7.55 7.23
C ASN A 44 -2.69 8.97 7.51
N THR A 45 -1.77 9.88 7.87
CA THR A 45 -2.08 11.26 8.24
C THR A 45 -1.87 12.27 7.10
N SER A 46 -1.50 11.80 5.92
CA SER A 46 -1.28 12.66 4.76
C SER A 46 -2.57 13.35 4.32
N GLN A 47 -2.48 14.62 3.95
CA GLN A 47 -3.62 15.39 3.45
C GLN A 47 -3.99 15.04 2.00
N THR A 48 -3.03 14.52 1.24
CA THR A 48 -3.17 14.17 -0.19
C THR A 48 -2.51 12.82 -0.45
N GLY A 49 -2.69 12.25 -1.64
CA GLY A 49 -1.99 11.04 -2.05
C GLY A 49 -2.68 9.76 -1.59
N TYR A 50 -3.99 9.77 -1.39
CA TYR A 50 -4.72 8.56 -1.00
C TYR A 50 -4.69 7.48 -2.08
N GLN A 51 -4.65 7.85 -3.37
CA GLN A 51 -4.56 6.89 -4.47
C GLN A 51 -3.17 6.24 -4.49
N GLU A 52 -2.12 7.04 -4.33
CA GLU A 52 -0.74 6.57 -4.19
C GLU A 52 -0.60 5.64 -2.99
N THR A 53 -1.19 6.01 -1.85
CA THR A 53 -1.16 5.20 -0.63
C THR A 53 -1.86 3.85 -0.83
N LEU A 54 -3.04 3.83 -1.45
CA LEU A 54 -3.79 2.59 -1.72
C LEU A 54 -3.04 1.64 -2.67
N THR A 55 -2.30 2.20 -3.63
CA THR A 55 -1.55 1.44 -4.64
C THR A 55 -0.11 1.16 -4.27
N ASP A 56 0.37 1.63 -3.11
CA ASP A 56 1.71 1.34 -2.59
C ASP A 56 1.78 -0.12 -2.11
N PRO A 57 2.65 -0.96 -2.69
CA PRO A 57 2.81 -2.36 -2.26
C PRO A 57 3.19 -2.52 -0.78
N SER A 58 3.76 -1.48 -0.15
CA SER A 58 4.11 -1.51 1.28
C SER A 58 2.90 -1.71 2.20
N TYR A 59 1.68 -1.42 1.72
CA TYR A 59 0.43 -1.63 2.47
C TYR A 59 -0.25 -2.99 2.21
N ALA A 60 0.46 -3.94 1.59
CA ALA A 60 -0.08 -5.28 1.41
C ALA A 60 -0.48 -5.91 2.75
N LYS A 61 -1.68 -6.51 2.80
CA LYS A 61 -2.29 -7.08 4.02
C LYS A 61 -2.63 -6.05 5.10
N GLN A 62 -2.79 -4.76 4.72
CA GLN A 62 -3.23 -3.71 5.65
C GLN A 62 -4.53 -3.04 5.19
N ILE A 63 -5.37 -2.63 6.15
CA ILE A 63 -6.52 -1.74 5.96
C ILE A 63 -6.11 -0.35 6.44
N ILE A 64 -6.26 0.65 5.58
CA ILE A 64 -5.74 1.99 5.83
C ILE A 64 -6.83 2.92 6.34
N THR A 65 -6.65 3.47 7.54
CA THR A 65 -7.47 4.56 8.06
C THR A 65 -6.89 5.89 7.60
N PHE A 66 -7.61 6.62 6.76
CA PHE A 66 -7.24 7.97 6.36
C PHE A 66 -7.77 8.99 7.38
N THR A 67 -6.85 9.76 7.99
CA THR A 67 -7.24 10.74 9.02
C THR A 67 -7.74 12.04 8.42
N PHE A 68 -7.34 12.38 7.19
CA PHE A 68 -7.82 13.56 6.50
C PHE A 68 -9.29 13.39 6.09
N PRO A 69 -10.18 14.38 6.38
CA PRO A 69 -11.62 14.18 6.22
C PRO A 69 -12.10 14.17 4.76
N HIS A 70 -11.38 14.80 3.84
CA HIS A 70 -11.83 15.01 2.45
C HIS A 70 -11.22 14.01 1.47
N ILE A 71 -11.22 12.72 1.81
CA ILE A 71 -10.73 11.66 0.93
C ILE A 71 -11.70 11.46 -0.25
N GLY A 72 -11.13 11.34 -1.46
CA GLY A 72 -11.88 11.19 -2.70
C GLY A 72 -12.20 12.48 -3.44
N ILE A 73 -11.98 13.67 -2.84
CA ILE A 73 -12.33 14.96 -3.42
C ILE A 73 -11.54 15.30 -4.70
N THR A 74 -10.34 14.78 -4.86
CA THR A 74 -9.53 14.95 -6.06
C THR A 74 -9.77 13.88 -7.12
N GLY A 75 -10.64 12.90 -6.85
CA GLY A 75 -10.87 11.76 -7.73
C GLY A 75 -9.65 10.84 -7.83
N THR A 76 -9.63 10.02 -8.85
CA THR A 76 -8.50 9.14 -9.20
C THR A 76 -8.16 9.26 -10.67
N ASN A 77 -6.92 8.95 -11.04
CA ASN A 77 -6.43 9.02 -12.41
C ASN A 77 -5.39 7.91 -12.69
N SER A 78 -4.97 7.77 -13.93
CA SER A 78 -4.04 6.73 -14.37
C SER A 78 -2.56 7.04 -14.10
N GLU A 79 -2.22 8.24 -13.63
CA GLU A 79 -0.83 8.68 -13.45
C GLU A 79 -0.37 8.62 -11.98
N ASP A 80 -1.29 8.89 -11.03
CA ASP A 80 -1.00 8.95 -9.59
C ASP A 80 -1.08 7.56 -8.95
N LEU A 81 -0.37 6.59 -9.57
CA LEU A 81 -0.28 5.20 -9.13
C LEU A 81 1.14 4.89 -8.66
N GLU A 82 1.27 4.12 -7.59
CA GLU A 82 2.55 3.58 -7.12
C GLU A 82 2.79 2.13 -7.54
N SER A 83 1.77 1.48 -8.13
CA SER A 83 1.83 0.17 -8.77
C SER A 83 0.65 -0.01 -9.73
N ASP A 84 0.53 -1.17 -10.36
CA ASP A 84 -0.52 -1.49 -11.33
C ASP A 84 -1.90 -1.79 -10.72
N LYS A 85 -1.96 -1.95 -9.40
CA LYS A 85 -3.20 -2.29 -8.66
C LYS A 85 -3.21 -1.70 -7.25
N ILE A 86 -4.35 -1.79 -6.59
CA ILE A 86 -4.45 -1.55 -5.14
C ILE A 86 -3.82 -2.74 -4.41
N PHE A 87 -2.90 -2.45 -3.47
CA PHE A 87 -2.31 -3.45 -2.58
C PHE A 87 -2.90 -3.42 -1.17
N ALA A 88 -3.45 -2.28 -0.74
CA ALA A 88 -4.21 -2.23 0.50
C ALA A 88 -5.42 -3.15 0.44
N GLU A 89 -5.70 -3.88 1.51
CA GLU A 89 -6.88 -4.77 1.58
C GLU A 89 -8.20 -3.99 1.69
N GLY A 90 -8.15 -2.75 2.19
CA GLY A 90 -9.32 -1.88 2.30
C GLY A 90 -8.98 -0.49 2.82
N CYS A 91 -9.98 0.37 2.88
CA CYS A 91 -9.80 1.71 3.44
C CYS A 91 -10.98 2.17 4.32
N ILE A 92 -10.64 3.02 5.27
CA ILE A 92 -11.57 3.61 6.24
C ILE A 92 -11.47 5.13 6.13
N ILE A 93 -12.60 5.79 5.95
CA ILE A 93 -12.68 7.24 5.83
C ILE A 93 -13.77 7.83 6.74
N ASN A 94 -13.59 9.08 7.12
CA ASN A 94 -14.53 9.76 7.99
C ASN A 94 -15.80 10.21 7.25
N GLN A 95 -15.65 10.87 6.12
CA GLN A 95 -16.75 11.46 5.35
C GLN A 95 -17.16 10.59 4.16
N PRO A 96 -18.43 10.61 3.74
CA PRO A 96 -18.82 9.99 2.48
C PRO A 96 -18.05 10.58 1.28
N ILE A 97 -17.77 9.76 0.28
CA ILE A 97 -17.13 10.22 -0.96
C ILE A 97 -18.11 11.11 -1.74
N GLY A 98 -17.73 12.38 -1.85
CA GLY A 98 -18.48 13.36 -2.65
C GLY A 98 -18.16 13.28 -4.16
N ASN A 99 -18.58 14.31 -4.89
CA ASN A 99 -18.12 14.51 -6.25
C ASN A 99 -16.69 15.04 -6.23
N TYR A 100 -15.86 14.53 -7.12
CA TYR A 100 -14.51 15.05 -7.26
C TYR A 100 -14.48 16.42 -7.96
N SER A 101 -13.50 17.23 -7.63
CA SER A 101 -13.27 18.57 -8.19
C SER A 101 -11.77 18.74 -8.49
N ASN A 102 -11.29 18.03 -9.49
CA ASN A 102 -9.91 18.17 -9.98
C ASN A 102 -9.87 17.87 -11.49
N TRP A 103 -9.14 18.70 -12.23
CA TRP A 103 -9.05 18.59 -13.69
C TRP A 103 -8.34 17.32 -14.17
N ARG A 104 -7.52 16.67 -13.34
CA ARG A 104 -6.86 15.40 -13.62
C ARG A 104 -7.72 14.18 -13.30
N ALA A 105 -8.86 14.37 -12.65
CA ALA A 105 -9.71 13.26 -12.24
C ALA A 105 -10.36 12.55 -13.44
N GLU A 106 -10.23 11.25 -13.47
CA GLU A 106 -10.85 10.36 -14.46
C GLU A 106 -12.04 9.61 -13.87
N LYS A 107 -11.98 9.26 -12.58
CA LYS A 107 -12.97 8.43 -11.89
C LYS A 107 -13.17 8.89 -10.44
N LYS A 108 -14.32 8.53 -9.85
CA LYS A 108 -14.54 8.61 -8.40
C LYS A 108 -13.70 7.54 -7.70
N LEU A 109 -13.26 7.83 -6.46
CA LEU A 109 -12.55 6.87 -5.62
C LEU A 109 -13.38 5.60 -5.39
N ASP A 110 -14.69 5.71 -5.19
CA ASP A 110 -15.60 4.58 -5.01
C ASP A 110 -15.55 3.60 -6.21
N VAL A 111 -15.60 4.14 -7.43
CA VAL A 111 -15.48 3.36 -8.66
C VAL A 111 -14.09 2.73 -8.80
N PHE A 112 -13.03 3.44 -8.40
CA PHE A 112 -11.68 2.92 -8.42
C PHE A 112 -11.50 1.73 -7.49
N LEU A 113 -12.00 1.84 -6.25
CA LEU A 113 -12.02 0.76 -5.27
C LEU A 113 -12.82 -0.46 -5.78
N SER A 114 -14.04 -0.21 -6.29
CA SER A 114 -14.91 -1.28 -6.82
C SER A 114 -14.26 -2.06 -7.97
N ASN A 115 -13.62 -1.35 -8.90
CA ASN A 115 -12.95 -1.96 -10.05
C ASN A 115 -11.76 -2.84 -9.65
N GLN A 116 -11.19 -2.61 -8.48
CA GLN A 116 -10.06 -3.35 -7.91
C GLN A 116 -10.49 -4.36 -6.84
N ASN A 117 -11.81 -4.60 -6.71
CA ASN A 117 -12.40 -5.49 -5.71
C ASN A 117 -11.99 -5.16 -4.25
N THR A 118 -11.75 -3.90 -3.97
CA THR A 118 -11.31 -3.42 -2.65
C THR A 118 -12.50 -2.84 -1.87
N PRO A 119 -12.84 -3.38 -0.69
CA PRO A 119 -13.89 -2.83 0.17
C PRO A 119 -13.40 -1.61 0.93
N GLY A 120 -14.33 -0.76 1.33
CA GLY A 120 -14.06 0.34 2.24
C GLY A 120 -15.29 0.70 3.07
N ILE A 121 -15.07 1.53 4.08
CA ILE A 121 -16.11 2.03 4.98
C ILE A 121 -15.96 3.53 5.21
N SER A 122 -17.07 4.25 5.15
CA SER A 122 -17.15 5.67 5.47
C SER A 122 -18.07 5.91 6.67
N GLY A 123 -18.01 7.12 7.24
CA GLY A 123 -18.80 7.48 8.43
C GLY A 123 -18.19 7.01 9.74
N ILE A 124 -16.89 6.67 9.75
CA ILE A 124 -16.16 6.20 10.94
C ILE A 124 -15.40 7.37 11.59
N ASP A 125 -15.39 7.41 12.91
CA ASP A 125 -14.49 8.31 13.66
C ASP A 125 -13.03 7.86 13.50
N THR A 126 -12.38 8.37 12.45
CA THR A 126 -10.99 8.06 12.14
C THR A 126 -10.01 8.60 13.18
N ARG A 127 -10.38 9.66 13.92
CA ARG A 127 -9.58 10.18 15.03
C ARG A 127 -9.57 9.18 16.21
N TYR A 128 -10.71 8.59 16.52
CA TYR A 128 -10.80 7.52 17.51
C TYR A 128 -9.90 6.35 17.14
N LEU A 129 -9.95 5.89 15.87
CA LEU A 129 -9.11 4.78 15.39
C LEU A 129 -7.63 5.11 15.51
N THR A 130 -7.22 6.31 15.08
CA THR A 130 -5.82 6.74 15.16
C THR A 130 -5.30 6.75 16.59
N ARG A 131 -6.09 7.27 17.54
CA ARG A 131 -5.73 7.25 18.97
C ARG A 131 -5.62 5.83 19.50
N ARG A 132 -6.59 4.97 19.19
CA ARG A 132 -6.59 3.57 19.59
C ARG A 132 -5.33 2.85 19.11
N LEU A 133 -4.94 3.02 17.86
CA LEU A 133 -3.71 2.42 17.30
C LEU A 133 -2.44 3.03 17.88
N SER A 134 -2.44 4.32 18.22
CA SER A 134 -1.31 4.96 18.87
C SER A 134 -1.07 4.47 20.31
N GLU A 135 -2.14 4.08 21.00
CA GLU A 135 -2.10 3.59 22.38
C GLU A 135 -1.81 2.09 22.45
N ASN A 136 -2.38 1.29 21.56
CA ASN A 136 -2.35 -0.18 21.62
C ASN A 136 -1.37 -0.82 20.61
N GLY A 137 -0.85 -0.07 19.64
CA GLY A 137 -0.11 -0.62 18.51
C GLY A 137 -1.03 -1.08 17.37
N ALA A 138 -0.47 -1.84 16.41
CA ALA A 138 -1.21 -2.39 15.30
C ALA A 138 -2.23 -3.44 15.79
N GLU A 139 -3.43 -3.40 15.24
CA GLU A 139 -4.52 -4.31 15.59
C GLU A 139 -5.03 -5.04 14.33
N LYS A 140 -5.40 -6.30 14.48
CA LYS A 140 -6.08 -7.05 13.43
C LYS A 140 -7.58 -6.73 13.45
N VAL A 141 -8.14 -6.54 12.26
CA VAL A 141 -9.54 -6.21 12.08
C VAL A 141 -10.14 -6.95 10.88
N ALA A 142 -11.45 -7.10 10.89
CA ALA A 142 -12.20 -7.48 9.72
C ALA A 142 -13.01 -6.28 9.22
N LEU A 143 -12.91 -5.96 7.94
CA LEU A 143 -13.70 -4.95 7.25
C LEU A 143 -14.66 -5.65 6.31
N ILE A 144 -15.94 -5.32 6.39
CA ILE A 144 -16.96 -5.83 5.49
C ILE A 144 -17.82 -4.69 4.94
N ASN A 145 -17.88 -4.60 3.62
CA ASN A 145 -18.91 -3.87 2.90
C ASN A 145 -19.94 -4.89 2.41
N PHE A 146 -21.10 -4.93 3.03
CA PHE A 146 -22.14 -5.90 2.70
C PHE A 146 -23.22 -5.34 1.78
N GLY A 147 -23.23 -4.03 1.51
CA GLY A 147 -24.27 -3.40 0.71
C GLY A 147 -25.67 -3.72 1.26
N ASP A 148 -26.51 -4.33 0.42
CA ASP A 148 -27.85 -4.75 0.80
C ASP A 148 -27.94 -6.28 1.07
N ASN A 149 -26.80 -7.00 1.10
CA ASN A 149 -26.74 -8.44 1.26
C ASN A 149 -26.72 -8.86 2.74
N LYS A 150 -27.19 -10.09 3.00
CA LYS A 150 -26.97 -10.73 4.30
C LYS A 150 -25.57 -11.35 4.33
N HIS A 151 -24.83 -11.15 5.42
CA HIS A 151 -23.48 -11.69 5.58
C HIS A 151 -23.35 -12.56 6.83
N ASP A 152 -22.45 -13.54 6.74
CA ASP A 152 -22.09 -14.40 7.85
C ASP A 152 -20.99 -13.75 8.70
N PHE A 153 -21.44 -12.94 9.66
CA PHE A 153 -20.53 -12.29 10.62
C PHE A 153 -19.78 -13.31 11.50
N GLN A 154 -20.35 -14.48 11.76
CA GLN A 154 -19.71 -15.50 12.61
C GLN A 154 -18.49 -16.08 11.92
N ASN A 155 -18.60 -16.40 10.64
CA ASN A 155 -17.46 -16.89 9.84
C ASN A 155 -16.36 -15.81 9.72
N LEU A 156 -16.75 -14.55 9.57
CA LEU A 156 -15.79 -13.47 9.49
C LEU A 156 -15.04 -13.25 10.81
N GLN A 157 -15.72 -13.34 11.95
CA GLN A 157 -15.09 -13.28 13.28
C GLN A 157 -14.15 -14.47 13.51
N LYS A 158 -14.52 -15.68 13.05
CA LYS A 158 -13.65 -16.84 13.11
C LYS A 158 -12.37 -16.61 12.30
N ASN A 159 -12.48 -16.13 11.06
CA ASN A 159 -11.33 -15.82 10.22
C ASN A 159 -10.43 -14.76 10.84
N LEU A 160 -11.02 -13.75 11.51
CA LEU A 160 -10.27 -12.72 12.25
C LEU A 160 -9.48 -13.32 13.42
N ALA A 161 -10.11 -14.19 14.20
CA ALA A 161 -9.45 -14.85 15.32
C ALA A 161 -8.29 -15.76 14.88
N GLU A 162 -8.46 -16.46 13.76
CA GLU A 162 -7.46 -17.38 13.18
C GLU A 162 -6.32 -16.65 12.44
N TRP A 163 -6.50 -15.36 12.09
CA TRP A 163 -5.48 -14.62 11.37
C TRP A 163 -4.28 -14.29 12.25
N GLY A 164 -3.09 -14.76 11.86
CA GLY A 164 -1.86 -14.69 12.65
C GLY A 164 -1.13 -13.34 12.64
N GLY A 165 -1.64 -12.31 11.93
CA GLY A 165 -0.94 -11.02 11.79
C GLY A 165 0.13 -11.02 10.70
N LEU A 166 0.99 -9.99 10.72
CA LEU A 166 2.04 -9.80 9.71
C LEU A 166 3.43 -10.29 10.16
N GLU A 167 3.61 -10.62 11.42
CA GLU A 167 4.89 -11.09 11.96
C GLU A 167 5.36 -12.37 11.27
N ASN A 168 6.65 -12.43 10.97
CA ASN A 168 7.30 -13.55 10.28
C ASN A 168 6.80 -13.84 8.86
N LEU A 169 6.01 -12.93 8.23
CA LEU A 169 5.55 -13.09 6.85
C LEU A 169 6.51 -12.43 5.86
N ASP A 170 6.97 -13.20 4.88
CA ASP A 170 7.67 -12.67 3.70
C ASP A 170 6.65 -12.14 2.68
N LEU A 171 6.12 -10.94 2.94
CA LEU A 171 5.20 -10.27 2.02
C LEU A 171 5.91 -9.70 0.80
N ALA A 172 7.21 -9.42 0.90
CA ALA A 172 8.01 -8.92 -0.22
C ALA A 172 7.99 -9.88 -1.40
N SER A 173 8.11 -11.18 -1.16
CA SER A 173 8.02 -12.21 -2.22
C SER A 173 6.64 -12.29 -2.86
N LEU A 174 5.57 -11.93 -2.14
CA LEU A 174 4.20 -11.93 -2.66
C LEU A 174 3.93 -10.75 -3.61
N VAL A 175 4.48 -9.57 -3.29
CA VAL A 175 4.26 -8.33 -4.06
C VAL A 175 5.31 -8.10 -5.15
N SER A 176 6.46 -8.76 -5.07
CA SER A 176 7.55 -8.68 -6.04
C SER A 176 7.09 -9.03 -7.45
N THR A 177 7.62 -8.32 -8.44
CA THR A 177 7.43 -8.67 -9.85
C THR A 177 7.83 -10.13 -10.14
N LYS A 178 7.12 -10.76 -11.08
CA LYS A 178 7.45 -12.13 -11.50
C LYS A 178 8.35 -12.17 -12.73
N LYS A 179 8.57 -11.03 -13.38
CA LYS A 179 9.35 -10.93 -14.62
C LYS A 179 10.23 -9.69 -14.61
N LYS A 180 11.42 -9.82 -15.20
CA LYS A 180 12.30 -8.69 -15.49
C LYS A 180 11.60 -7.67 -16.39
N PHE A 181 11.75 -6.39 -16.07
CA PHE A 181 11.36 -5.29 -16.94
C PHE A 181 12.28 -4.08 -16.76
N THR A 182 12.21 -3.12 -17.69
CA THR A 182 12.97 -1.88 -17.65
C THR A 182 12.01 -0.70 -17.50
N TRP A 183 12.32 0.22 -16.59
CA TRP A 183 11.52 1.42 -16.38
C TRP A 183 12.00 2.57 -17.26
N LYS A 184 11.03 3.30 -17.89
CA LYS A 184 11.34 4.39 -18.82
C LYS A 184 10.59 5.69 -18.51
N LYS A 185 9.65 5.68 -17.55
CA LYS A 185 8.85 6.85 -17.23
C LYS A 185 9.57 7.73 -16.21
N GLY A 186 9.62 9.05 -16.47
CA GLY A 186 10.07 10.06 -15.51
C GLY A 186 8.94 10.56 -14.61
N LEU A 187 9.22 11.62 -13.84
CA LEU A 187 8.22 12.35 -13.06
C LEU A 187 7.17 12.97 -13.96
N TRP A 188 5.95 13.06 -13.45
CA TRP A 188 4.89 13.74 -14.17
C TRP A 188 5.25 15.20 -14.46
N ARG A 189 5.08 15.64 -15.71
CA ARG A 189 5.31 17.00 -16.16
C ARG A 189 4.25 17.41 -17.17
N LYS A 190 3.82 18.67 -17.12
CA LYS A 190 2.86 19.23 -18.08
C LYS A 190 3.42 19.29 -19.51
N SER A 191 4.75 19.24 -19.68
CA SER A 191 5.43 19.21 -20.99
C SER A 191 6.49 18.11 -21.00
N ASN A 192 6.46 17.24 -22.01
CA ASN A 192 7.45 16.18 -22.23
C ASN A 192 8.80 16.74 -22.68
N LYS A 193 9.66 17.15 -21.78
CA LYS A 193 11.10 17.33 -22.06
C LYS A 193 11.82 16.06 -21.60
N GLN A 194 12.20 15.20 -22.53
CA GLN A 194 13.13 14.11 -22.25
C GLN A 194 14.55 14.66 -22.17
N ASN A 195 15.23 14.43 -21.05
CA ASN A 195 16.65 14.72 -20.95
C ASN A 195 17.44 13.57 -21.59
N HIS A 196 18.19 13.86 -22.65
CA HIS A 196 19.08 12.89 -23.32
C HIS A 196 20.48 12.92 -22.65
N TYR A 197 20.63 12.30 -21.51
CA TYR A 197 21.92 12.10 -20.87
C TYR A 197 22.37 10.64 -20.97
N LYS A 198 23.66 10.41 -20.77
CA LYS A 198 24.26 9.09 -20.79
C LYS A 198 23.70 8.27 -19.62
N ASN A 199 22.97 7.20 -19.92
CA ASN A 199 22.32 6.38 -18.92
C ASN A 199 23.33 5.59 -18.08
N PHE A 200 23.09 5.57 -16.76
CA PHE A 200 23.88 4.81 -15.80
C PHE A 200 23.10 3.54 -15.43
N PRO A 201 23.53 2.33 -15.85
CA PRO A 201 22.78 1.11 -15.64
C PRO A 201 22.78 0.69 -14.17
N ILE A 202 21.62 0.48 -13.61
CA ILE A 202 21.41 -0.08 -12.27
C ILE A 202 20.43 -1.24 -12.32
N VAL A 203 20.59 -2.19 -11.41
CA VAL A 203 19.59 -3.23 -11.15
C VAL A 203 18.86 -2.90 -9.87
N CYS A 204 17.54 -2.94 -9.94
CA CYS A 204 16.64 -2.81 -8.80
C CYS A 204 16.07 -4.19 -8.45
N LEU A 205 16.26 -4.65 -7.22
CA LEU A 205 15.57 -5.81 -6.68
C LEU A 205 14.22 -5.34 -6.11
N ASP A 206 13.16 -5.94 -6.61
CA ASP A 206 11.78 -5.55 -6.30
C ASP A 206 11.24 -6.31 -5.08
N PHE A 207 11.14 -5.61 -3.97
CA PHE A 207 10.48 -6.08 -2.74
C PHE A 207 9.06 -5.50 -2.58
N GLY A 208 8.55 -4.82 -3.61
CA GLY A 208 7.31 -4.05 -3.60
C GLY A 208 7.59 -2.58 -3.90
N ILE A 209 8.26 -2.33 -5.03
CA ILE A 209 8.74 -1.01 -5.40
C ILE A 209 7.62 -0.06 -5.76
N LYS A 210 7.71 1.17 -5.22
CA LYS A 210 6.84 2.28 -5.64
C LYS A 210 7.29 2.86 -6.96
N TYR A 211 6.35 3.09 -7.86
CA TYR A 211 6.62 3.70 -9.17
C TYR A 211 7.27 5.08 -9.06
N ASN A 212 6.97 5.84 -8.00
CA ASN A 212 7.60 7.15 -7.82
C ASN A 212 9.11 7.05 -7.55
N ILE A 213 9.58 5.99 -6.92
CA ILE A 213 11.02 5.72 -6.79
C ILE A 213 11.64 5.50 -8.17
N LEU A 214 11.01 4.69 -9.01
CA LEU A 214 11.48 4.44 -10.37
C LEU A 214 11.46 5.70 -11.24
N ARG A 215 10.41 6.55 -11.08
CA ARG A 215 10.34 7.86 -11.76
C ARG A 215 11.50 8.75 -11.36
N ASN A 216 11.84 8.84 -10.08
CA ASN A 216 12.96 9.64 -9.58
C ASN A 216 14.31 9.10 -10.06
N LEU A 217 14.51 7.77 -10.05
CA LEU A 217 15.72 7.16 -10.59
C LEU A 217 15.90 7.50 -12.08
N ASN A 218 14.81 7.46 -12.85
CA ASN A 218 14.84 7.83 -14.26
C ASN A 218 15.19 9.32 -14.46
N GLU A 219 14.64 10.23 -13.62
CA GLU A 219 15.01 11.67 -13.67
C GLU A 219 16.49 11.92 -13.39
N LEU A 220 17.12 11.08 -12.59
CA LEU A 220 18.55 11.11 -12.28
C LEU A 220 19.41 10.40 -13.33
N ASN A 221 18.84 10.02 -14.49
CA ASN A 221 19.47 9.34 -15.62
C ASN A 221 19.99 7.93 -15.30
N PHE A 222 19.37 7.24 -14.35
CA PHE A 222 19.60 5.82 -14.17
C PHE A 222 18.78 5.02 -15.21
N GLU A 223 19.45 4.09 -15.88
CA GLU A 223 18.80 3.05 -16.66
C GLU A 223 18.46 1.89 -15.73
N THR A 224 17.21 1.86 -15.25
CA THR A 224 16.80 0.95 -14.19
C THR A 224 16.20 -0.33 -14.77
N THR A 225 16.86 -1.46 -14.52
CA THR A 225 16.33 -2.80 -14.77
C THR A 225 15.79 -3.35 -13.46
N ILE A 226 14.52 -3.71 -13.45
CA ILE A 226 13.84 -4.28 -12.29
C ILE A 226 13.85 -5.80 -12.41
N LEU A 227 14.29 -6.48 -11.35
CA LEU A 227 14.33 -7.93 -11.22
C LEU A 227 13.50 -8.38 -10.02
N PRO A 228 12.97 -9.61 -10.03
CA PRO A 228 12.36 -10.22 -8.85
C PRO A 228 13.27 -10.17 -7.63
N SER A 229 12.70 -10.08 -6.43
CA SER A 229 13.46 -10.13 -5.16
C SER A 229 14.29 -11.40 -5.02
N SER A 230 13.85 -12.52 -5.59
CA SER A 230 14.49 -13.83 -5.55
C SER A 230 15.54 -14.06 -6.65
N SER A 231 15.89 -13.04 -7.44
CA SER A 231 16.87 -13.20 -8.53
C SER A 231 18.23 -13.61 -8.02
N SER A 232 18.84 -14.54 -8.73
CA SER A 232 20.19 -15.03 -8.45
C SER A 232 21.26 -13.97 -8.74
N ILE A 233 22.42 -14.11 -8.12
CA ILE A 233 23.58 -13.25 -8.38
C ILE A 233 23.95 -13.22 -9.86
N LYS A 234 23.86 -14.35 -10.56
CA LYS A 234 24.13 -14.45 -11.99
C LYS A 234 23.15 -13.58 -12.79
N GLU A 235 21.83 -13.69 -12.54
CA GLU A 235 20.82 -12.88 -13.22
C GLU A 235 21.04 -11.38 -12.98
N ILE A 236 21.48 -10.99 -11.79
CA ILE A 236 21.80 -9.60 -11.47
C ILE A 236 23.00 -9.13 -12.28
N LEU A 237 24.11 -9.89 -12.27
CA LEU A 237 25.38 -9.52 -12.94
C LEU A 237 25.30 -9.58 -14.47
N ASP A 238 24.46 -10.42 -15.05
CA ASP A 238 24.21 -10.49 -16.49
C ASP A 238 23.71 -9.15 -17.06
N ASN A 239 23.13 -8.29 -16.22
CA ASN A 239 22.72 -6.92 -16.58
C ASN A 239 23.86 -5.89 -16.49
N LYS A 240 25.08 -6.29 -16.09
CA LYS A 240 26.27 -5.44 -15.96
C LYS A 240 25.99 -4.14 -15.16
N PRO A 241 25.39 -4.24 -13.97
CA PRO A 241 24.99 -3.06 -13.21
C PRO A 241 26.22 -2.31 -12.69
N LYS A 242 26.15 -0.98 -12.68
CA LYS A 242 27.09 -0.11 -11.96
C LYS A 242 26.65 0.22 -10.54
N GLY A 243 25.46 -0.18 -10.16
CA GLY A 243 24.88 -0.04 -8.83
C GLY A 243 23.67 -0.94 -8.66
N ILE A 244 23.38 -1.30 -7.43
CA ILE A 244 22.23 -2.10 -7.02
C ILE A 244 21.31 -1.24 -6.17
N PHE A 245 20.03 -1.31 -6.45
CA PHE A 245 19.00 -0.66 -5.65
C PHE A 245 18.09 -1.73 -5.01
N LEU A 246 17.95 -1.70 -3.69
CA LEU A 246 17.02 -2.53 -2.93
C LEU A 246 15.79 -1.71 -2.59
N SER A 247 14.64 -2.11 -3.10
CA SER A 247 13.43 -1.29 -3.00
C SER A 247 12.82 -1.28 -1.58
N ASN A 248 11.84 -0.41 -1.38
CA ASN A 248 10.86 -0.53 -0.31
C ASN A 248 10.05 -1.81 -0.48
N GLY A 249 9.29 -2.18 0.54
CA GLY A 249 8.37 -3.31 0.48
C GLY A 249 7.70 -3.57 1.81
N PRO A 250 6.66 -4.44 1.82
CA PRO A 250 5.96 -4.87 3.02
C PRO A 250 6.65 -6.07 3.69
N GLY A 251 6.20 -6.37 4.90
CA GLY A 251 6.56 -7.58 5.62
C GLY A 251 7.72 -7.43 6.57
N ASP A 252 8.09 -8.56 7.16
CA ASP A 252 9.14 -8.64 8.17
C ASP A 252 10.53 -8.76 7.48
N PRO A 253 11.46 -7.82 7.74
CA PRO A 253 12.80 -7.88 7.18
C PRO A 253 13.57 -9.15 7.59
N ASP A 254 13.33 -9.70 8.80
CA ASP A 254 13.96 -10.94 9.25
C ASP A 254 13.42 -12.17 8.49
N ALA A 255 12.18 -12.14 8.02
CA ALA A 255 11.64 -13.19 7.16
C ALA A 255 12.22 -13.07 5.73
N THR A 256 12.22 -11.86 5.18
CA THR A 256 12.69 -11.59 3.81
C THR A 256 14.19 -11.86 3.65
N ILE A 257 15.03 -11.46 4.64
CA ILE A 257 16.49 -11.64 4.54
C ILE A 257 16.91 -13.11 4.46
N LYS A 258 16.19 -14.03 5.08
CA LYS A 258 16.52 -15.46 5.05
C LYS A 258 16.64 -16.02 3.63
N VAL A 259 15.80 -15.51 2.72
CA VAL A 259 15.76 -15.94 1.32
C VAL A 259 16.93 -15.36 0.52
N ILE A 260 17.30 -14.10 0.75
CA ILE A 260 18.19 -13.34 -0.13
C ILE A 260 19.57 -13.06 0.47
N LEU A 261 19.82 -13.42 1.73
CA LEU A 261 21.07 -13.12 2.44
C LEU A 261 22.33 -13.54 1.67
N PRO A 262 22.42 -14.74 1.06
CA PRO A 262 23.59 -15.14 0.29
C PRO A 262 23.88 -14.17 -0.87
N THR A 263 22.85 -13.81 -1.63
CA THR A 263 22.95 -12.89 -2.77
C THR A 263 23.42 -11.50 -2.33
N ILE A 264 22.85 -10.96 -1.23
CA ILE A 264 23.23 -9.62 -0.74
C ILE A 264 24.68 -9.61 -0.24
N LYS A 265 25.11 -10.63 0.51
CA LYS A 265 26.52 -10.76 0.97
C LYS A 265 27.49 -10.82 -0.20
N GLU A 266 27.15 -11.56 -1.25
CA GLU A 266 27.99 -11.65 -2.43
C GLU A 266 28.08 -10.32 -3.17
N LEU A 267 26.98 -9.58 -3.33
CA LEU A 267 26.97 -8.23 -3.91
C LEU A 267 27.84 -7.26 -3.11
N ILE A 268 27.80 -7.32 -1.78
CA ILE A 268 28.67 -6.51 -0.90
C ILE A 268 30.14 -6.85 -1.14
N ASN A 269 30.49 -8.13 -1.21
CA ASN A 269 31.86 -8.60 -1.44
C ASN A 269 32.41 -8.17 -2.82
N LEU A 270 31.54 -8.08 -3.82
CA LEU A 270 31.91 -7.58 -5.16
C LEU A 270 32.15 -6.07 -5.20
N LYS A 271 31.90 -5.35 -4.09
CA LYS A 271 32.08 -3.90 -3.95
C LYS A 271 31.27 -3.09 -4.98
N ILE A 272 30.14 -3.63 -5.45
CA ILE A 272 29.18 -2.88 -6.26
C ILE A 272 28.45 -1.93 -5.32
N PRO A 273 28.31 -0.63 -5.64
CA PRO A 273 27.52 0.30 -4.83
C PRO A 273 26.09 -0.20 -4.64
N ILE A 274 25.64 -0.27 -3.37
CA ILE A 274 24.28 -0.73 -3.02
C ILE A 274 23.58 0.38 -2.26
N PHE A 275 22.36 0.67 -2.63
CA PHE A 275 21.47 1.62 -1.92
C PHE A 275 20.12 0.96 -1.66
N GLY A 276 19.58 1.18 -0.48
CA GLY A 276 18.28 0.62 -0.07
C GLY A 276 17.35 1.65 0.56
N ILE A 277 16.05 1.49 0.31
CA ILE A 277 14.99 2.32 0.93
C ILE A 277 14.09 1.41 1.78
N CYS A 278 13.76 1.85 3.01
CA CYS A 278 12.84 1.17 3.94
C CYS A 278 13.28 -0.30 4.12
N LEU A 279 12.49 -1.28 3.67
CA LEU A 279 12.85 -2.71 3.74
C LEU A 279 14.23 -3.00 3.14
N GLY A 280 14.56 -2.41 1.98
CA GLY A 280 15.88 -2.57 1.35
C GLY A 280 17.03 -2.06 2.23
N HIS A 281 16.84 -0.97 2.97
CA HIS A 281 17.81 -0.48 3.96
C HIS A 281 17.97 -1.46 5.13
N GLN A 282 16.85 -1.98 5.64
CA GLN A 282 16.86 -2.97 6.73
C GLN A 282 17.58 -4.26 6.31
N ILE A 283 17.34 -4.74 5.09
CA ILE A 283 18.03 -5.91 4.52
C ILE A 283 19.53 -5.70 4.44
N ILE A 284 20.01 -4.53 3.99
CA ILE A 284 21.44 -4.21 3.97
C ILE A 284 22.00 -4.25 5.39
N SER A 285 21.31 -3.62 6.34
CA SER A 285 21.73 -3.56 7.74
C SER A 285 21.85 -4.95 8.37
N LEU A 286 20.87 -5.82 8.13
CA LEU A 286 20.87 -7.21 8.59
C LEU A 286 22.02 -8.01 7.95
N ALA A 287 22.27 -7.83 6.64
CA ALA A 287 23.38 -8.50 5.94
C ALA A 287 24.74 -8.11 6.49
N LEU A 288 24.88 -6.90 7.03
CA LEU A 288 26.09 -6.39 7.70
C LEU A 288 26.15 -6.73 9.20
N GLY A 289 25.18 -7.48 9.74
CA GLY A 289 25.18 -7.98 11.11
C GLY A 289 24.40 -7.13 12.12
N ALA A 290 23.64 -6.14 11.67
CA ALA A 290 22.71 -5.43 12.54
C ALA A 290 21.52 -6.34 12.94
N LYS A 291 20.75 -5.90 13.91
CA LYS A 291 19.51 -6.57 14.36
C LYS A 291 18.33 -5.61 14.23
N THR A 292 17.17 -6.13 13.90
CA THR A 292 15.89 -5.42 14.00
C THR A 292 15.44 -5.36 15.46
N LYS A 293 14.75 -4.29 15.83
CA LYS A 293 14.23 -4.08 17.18
C LYS A 293 12.80 -3.54 17.11
#